data_7750959f93d19ea4ad6030e37a1df3b9
#
_entry.id   7750959f93d19ea4ad6030e37a1df3b9
#
_cell.length_a   1.000
_cell.length_b   1.000
_cell.length_c   1.000
_cell.angle_alpha   90.00
_cell.angle_beta   90.00
_cell.angle_gamma   90.00
#
_symmetry.space_group_name_H-M   'P 1'
#
loop_
_entity.id
_entity.type
_entity.pdbx_description
1 polymer ?
#
loop_
_entity_poly.entity_id
_entity_poly.type
_entity_poly.pdbx_seq_one_letter_code
_entity_poly.pdbx_strand_id
1 'polypeptide(L)'
;MRIFLAGAGGVIGRRLTPLLRAVGHTVVGTTRSPDKMAALRVLGAEPVVVDAFDADGLMRAFMAAKPDAVIHQLTDLPFPPDSPRYAEGLARNARLRVEGTRNLVAAAQAAGVKRMVAESIAFIYAPGPRARVETDKLKPPEGDSATTVNAVIALEQSVLSMPEGIVLRYGYLYGQGTWSGDTPHPPAIHADAAAHAAGLALTRAKPGIYNVAEDDPSLSSAKAKGDFGFDAAFRFSP
;
A
#
# COMPACT_ATOMS: atom_id res chain seq x y z
N MET A 1 8.36 16.32 -6.69
CA MET A 1 8.17 16.07 -5.25
C MET A 1 9.22 15.10 -4.76
N ARG A 2 9.53 15.18 -3.48
CA ARG A 2 10.35 14.19 -2.76
C ARG A 2 9.44 13.24 -2.00
N ILE A 3 9.44 11.96 -2.36
CA ILE A 3 8.49 10.97 -1.89
C ILE A 3 9.19 10.00 -0.93
N PHE A 4 8.63 9.84 0.28
CA PHE A 4 9.05 8.80 1.21
C PHE A 4 8.26 7.52 0.92
N LEU A 5 8.91 6.53 0.31
CA LEU A 5 8.28 5.27 -0.08
C LEU A 5 8.63 4.18 0.93
N ALA A 6 7.72 3.94 1.86
CA ALA A 6 7.81 2.82 2.77
C ALA A 6 7.41 1.53 2.05
N GLY A 7 8.32 0.53 2.02
CA GLY A 7 8.11 -0.69 1.26
C GLY A 7 8.68 -0.67 -0.17
N ALA A 8 9.67 0.17 -0.45
CA ALA A 8 10.29 0.30 -1.78
C ALA A 8 10.84 -1.02 -2.35
N GLY A 9 11.26 -1.95 -1.51
CA GLY A 9 11.76 -3.27 -1.93
C GLY A 9 10.69 -4.34 -2.14
N GLY A 10 9.41 -4.05 -1.86
CA GLY A 10 8.28 -4.97 -2.07
C GLY A 10 7.83 -5.07 -3.52
N VAL A 11 6.83 -5.90 -3.77
CA VAL A 11 6.28 -6.16 -5.13
C VAL A 11 5.81 -4.86 -5.79
N ILE A 12 5.03 -4.07 -5.08
CA ILE A 12 4.53 -2.78 -5.56
C ILE A 12 5.64 -1.74 -5.59
N GLY A 13 6.44 -1.62 -4.52
CA GLY A 13 7.47 -0.58 -4.40
C GLY A 13 8.52 -0.63 -5.50
N ARG A 14 8.96 -1.83 -5.90
CA ARG A 14 9.93 -2.01 -7.00
C ARG A 14 9.38 -1.56 -8.36
N ARG A 15 8.08 -1.66 -8.58
CA ARG A 15 7.38 -1.19 -9.78
C ARG A 15 7.11 0.31 -9.73
N LEU A 16 6.72 0.78 -8.57
CA LEU A 16 6.34 2.17 -8.35
C LEU A 16 7.55 3.13 -8.41
N THR A 17 8.71 2.71 -7.90
CA THR A 17 9.92 3.54 -7.86
C THR A 17 10.29 4.07 -9.26
N PRO A 18 10.46 3.25 -10.31
CA PRO A 18 10.78 3.76 -11.64
C PRO A 18 9.66 4.63 -12.24
N LEU A 19 8.38 4.32 -11.97
CA LEU A 19 7.25 5.18 -12.41
C LEU A 19 7.35 6.59 -11.84
N LEU A 20 7.60 6.70 -10.54
CA LEU A 20 7.75 8.01 -9.87
C LEU A 20 8.97 8.77 -10.38
N ARG A 21 10.07 8.07 -10.64
CA ARG A 21 11.29 8.66 -11.21
C ARG A 21 11.08 9.17 -12.62
N ALA A 22 10.37 8.42 -13.45
CA ALA A 22 10.08 8.80 -14.85
C ALA A 22 9.30 10.11 -14.96
N VAL A 23 8.48 10.45 -13.97
CA VAL A 23 7.73 11.72 -13.92
C VAL A 23 8.42 12.79 -13.05
N GLY A 24 9.72 12.62 -12.76
CA GLY A 24 10.57 13.64 -12.14
C GLY A 24 10.50 13.72 -10.61
N HIS A 25 9.93 12.71 -9.92
CA HIS A 25 9.97 12.67 -8.46
C HIS A 25 11.29 12.10 -7.94
N THR A 26 11.74 12.58 -6.78
CA THR A 26 12.80 11.94 -6.00
C THR A 26 12.16 10.94 -5.06
N VAL A 27 12.69 9.70 -5.00
CA VAL A 27 12.15 8.64 -4.16
C VAL A 27 13.15 8.28 -3.08
N VAL A 28 12.79 8.50 -1.82
CA VAL A 28 13.49 8.01 -0.63
C VAL A 28 12.85 6.68 -0.26
N GLY A 29 13.51 5.58 -0.59
CA GLY A 29 12.96 4.22 -0.46
C GLY A 29 13.42 3.53 0.81
N THR A 30 12.51 3.03 1.65
CA THR A 30 12.89 2.34 2.88
C THR A 30 13.11 0.84 2.69
N THR A 31 14.02 0.30 3.48
CA THR A 31 14.26 -1.13 3.68
C THR A 31 14.68 -1.42 5.11
N ARG A 32 14.33 -2.61 5.64
CA ARG A 32 14.87 -3.09 6.93
C ARG A 32 16.27 -3.71 6.80
N SER A 33 16.66 -4.07 5.58
CA SER A 33 17.88 -4.82 5.31
C SER A 33 18.91 -3.96 4.56
N PRO A 34 20.10 -3.72 5.13
CA PRO A 34 21.17 -2.99 4.45
C PRO A 34 21.57 -3.61 3.10
N ASP A 35 21.49 -4.92 2.96
CA ASP A 35 21.86 -5.65 1.74
C ASP A 35 20.99 -5.28 0.54
N LYS A 36 19.76 -4.78 0.79
CA LYS A 36 18.82 -4.36 -0.27
C LYS A 36 19.06 -2.94 -0.78
N MET A 37 19.97 -2.17 -0.14
CA MET A 37 20.21 -0.78 -0.54
C MET A 37 20.73 -0.65 -1.99
N ALA A 38 21.62 -1.55 -2.41
CA ALA A 38 22.14 -1.54 -3.79
C ALA A 38 21.02 -1.74 -4.81
N ALA A 39 20.12 -2.69 -4.58
CA ALA A 39 18.97 -2.94 -5.45
C ALA A 39 18.01 -1.74 -5.52
N LEU A 40 17.79 -1.03 -4.42
CA LEU A 40 16.98 0.18 -4.41
C LEU A 40 17.63 1.33 -5.21
N ARG A 41 18.96 1.47 -5.14
CA ARG A 41 19.68 2.48 -5.97
C ARG A 41 19.56 2.18 -7.46
N VAL A 42 19.62 0.91 -7.86
CA VAL A 42 19.42 0.50 -9.26
C VAL A 42 18.04 0.91 -9.76
N LEU A 43 17.02 0.84 -8.91
CA LEU A 43 15.66 1.32 -9.23
C LEU A 43 15.54 2.85 -9.27
N GLY A 44 16.60 3.58 -8.88
CA GLY A 44 16.60 5.04 -8.84
C GLY A 44 16.13 5.65 -7.51
N ALA A 45 15.99 4.84 -6.45
CA ALA A 45 15.68 5.35 -5.12
C ALA A 45 16.94 5.77 -4.34
N GLU A 46 16.79 6.71 -3.42
CA GLU A 46 17.71 6.99 -2.33
C GLU A 46 17.37 6.06 -1.16
N PRO A 47 18.14 5.01 -0.87
CA PRO A 47 17.75 4.03 0.13
C PRO A 47 17.99 4.52 1.56
N VAL A 48 17.04 4.26 2.44
CA VAL A 48 17.13 4.47 3.88
C VAL A 48 16.85 3.16 4.60
N VAL A 49 17.77 2.76 5.50
CA VAL A 49 17.56 1.58 6.35
C VAL A 49 16.83 2.00 7.60
N VAL A 50 15.59 1.56 7.74
CA VAL A 50 14.74 1.83 8.89
C VAL A 50 13.65 0.75 9.02
N ASP A 51 13.33 0.39 10.27
CA ASP A 51 12.19 -0.47 10.58
C ASP A 51 10.97 0.40 10.92
N ALA A 52 9.79 0.01 10.41
CA ALA A 52 8.54 0.70 10.73
C ALA A 52 8.14 0.59 12.21
N PHE A 53 8.72 -0.35 12.95
CA PHE A 53 8.55 -0.48 14.39
C PHE A 53 9.51 0.41 15.21
N ASP A 54 10.55 0.97 14.60
CA ASP A 54 11.47 1.95 15.23
C ASP A 54 10.91 3.38 15.00
N ALA A 55 10.07 3.85 15.92
CA ALA A 55 9.45 5.16 15.84
C ALA A 55 10.49 6.30 15.79
N ASP A 56 11.55 6.22 16.60
CA ASP A 56 12.60 7.23 16.64
C ASP A 56 13.45 7.20 15.35
N GLY A 57 13.74 6.00 14.84
CA GLY A 57 14.41 5.81 13.56
C GLY A 57 13.61 6.39 12.40
N LEU A 58 12.30 6.16 12.37
CA LEU A 58 11.41 6.77 11.39
C LEU A 58 11.42 8.30 11.50
N MET A 59 11.30 8.83 12.72
CA MET A 59 11.36 10.28 12.94
C MET A 59 12.65 10.88 12.39
N ARG A 60 13.79 10.30 12.71
CA ARG A 60 15.11 10.74 12.16
C ARG A 60 15.15 10.64 10.64
N ALA A 61 14.62 9.54 10.07
CA ALA A 61 14.59 9.33 8.63
C ALA A 61 13.71 10.39 7.91
N PHE A 62 12.53 10.71 8.45
CA PHE A 62 11.65 11.74 7.91
C PHE A 62 12.28 13.14 7.99
N MET A 63 12.86 13.50 9.12
CA MET A 63 13.53 14.78 9.31
C MET A 63 14.72 14.96 8.37
N ALA A 64 15.48 13.90 8.11
CA ALA A 64 16.58 13.90 7.15
C ALA A 64 16.09 13.93 5.69
N ALA A 65 15.05 13.17 5.38
CA ALA A 65 14.50 13.06 4.03
C ALA A 65 13.74 14.31 3.59
N LYS A 66 13.06 15.00 4.52
CA LYS A 66 12.17 16.17 4.25
C LYS A 66 11.21 15.90 3.09
N PRO A 67 10.36 14.88 3.17
CA PRO A 67 9.51 14.51 2.05
C PRO A 67 8.31 15.45 1.91
N ASP A 68 7.86 15.62 0.66
CA ASP A 68 6.61 16.32 0.35
C ASP A 68 5.38 15.43 0.55
N ALA A 69 5.54 14.11 0.38
CA ALA A 69 4.48 13.12 0.52
C ALA A 69 5.02 11.75 0.91
N VAL A 70 4.11 10.90 1.42
CA VAL A 70 4.40 9.53 1.81
C VAL A 70 3.60 8.55 0.97
N ILE A 71 4.24 7.44 0.55
CA ILE A 71 3.54 6.27 0.04
C ILE A 71 3.89 5.08 0.92
N HIS A 72 2.86 4.44 1.49
CA HIS A 72 2.97 3.29 2.37
C HIS A 72 2.52 2.02 1.65
N GLN A 73 3.48 1.16 1.30
CA GLN A 73 3.28 -0.14 0.64
C GLN A 73 3.93 -1.27 1.45
N LEU A 74 3.97 -1.14 2.79
CA LEU A 74 4.55 -2.15 3.65
C LEU A 74 3.57 -3.28 3.91
N THR A 75 4.04 -4.50 3.69
CA THR A 75 3.39 -5.75 4.14
C THR A 75 4.43 -6.64 4.84
N ASP A 76 3.99 -7.45 5.79
CA ASP A 76 4.82 -8.44 6.45
C ASP A 76 4.15 -9.83 6.40
N LEU A 77 4.00 -10.33 5.19
CA LEU A 77 3.40 -11.61 4.85
C LEU A 77 4.47 -12.53 4.24
N PRO A 78 5.35 -13.13 5.07
CA PRO A 78 6.48 -13.92 4.55
C PRO A 78 6.08 -15.32 4.09
N PHE A 79 4.86 -15.78 4.43
CA PHE A 79 4.39 -17.14 4.14
C PHE A 79 3.18 -17.11 3.22
N PRO A 80 3.15 -17.96 2.17
CA PRO A 80 2.01 -18.06 1.27
C PRO A 80 0.78 -18.71 1.96
N PRO A 81 -0.43 -18.57 1.39
CA PRO A 81 -1.67 -19.03 2.02
C PRO A 81 -1.74 -20.54 2.33
N ASP A 82 -1.02 -21.37 1.59
CA ASP A 82 -0.93 -22.83 1.78
C ASP A 82 0.12 -23.25 2.83
N SER A 83 0.88 -22.29 3.35
CA SER A 83 1.88 -22.55 4.39
C SER A 83 1.22 -22.84 5.75
N PRO A 84 1.69 -23.82 6.52
CA PRO A 84 1.26 -24.03 7.91
C PRO A 84 1.58 -22.84 8.83
N ARG A 85 2.47 -21.95 8.39
CA ARG A 85 2.83 -20.70 9.10
C ARG A 85 2.07 -19.47 8.62
N TYR A 86 1.04 -19.63 7.78
CA TYR A 86 0.29 -18.49 7.24
C TYR A 86 -0.36 -17.63 8.34
N ALA A 87 -0.91 -18.26 9.39
CA ALA A 87 -1.49 -17.54 10.53
C ALA A 87 -0.46 -16.64 11.26
N GLU A 88 0.80 -17.09 11.38
CA GLU A 88 1.89 -16.27 11.90
C GLU A 88 2.14 -15.03 11.00
N GLY A 89 2.14 -15.23 9.69
CA GLY A 89 2.25 -14.14 8.71
C GLY A 89 1.12 -13.11 8.85
N LEU A 90 -0.12 -13.57 9.02
CA LEU A 90 -1.27 -12.67 9.23
C LEU A 90 -1.13 -11.85 10.52
N ALA A 91 -0.68 -12.46 11.62
CA ALA A 91 -0.45 -11.76 12.88
C ALA A 91 0.67 -10.69 12.76
N ARG A 92 1.77 -11.01 12.08
CA ARG A 92 2.87 -10.07 11.80
C ARG A 92 2.38 -8.89 10.96
N ASN A 93 1.62 -9.17 9.91
CA ASN A 93 1.08 -8.13 9.04
C ASN A 93 0.04 -7.27 9.77
N ALA A 94 -0.78 -7.85 10.64
CA ALA A 94 -1.71 -7.11 11.48
C ALA A 94 -0.97 -6.14 12.41
N ARG A 95 0.11 -6.59 13.07
CA ARG A 95 0.96 -5.72 13.89
C ARG A 95 1.56 -4.57 13.06
N LEU A 96 2.05 -4.85 11.86
CA LEU A 96 2.61 -3.84 10.96
C LEU A 96 1.55 -2.80 10.56
N ARG A 97 0.34 -3.23 10.24
CA ARG A 97 -0.78 -2.35 9.91
C ARG A 97 -1.15 -1.42 11.07
N VAL A 98 -1.15 -1.92 12.30
CA VAL A 98 -1.49 -1.12 13.49
C VAL A 98 -0.32 -0.23 13.92
N GLU A 99 0.80 -0.85 14.29
CA GLU A 99 1.93 -0.17 14.91
C GLU A 99 2.80 0.57 13.88
N GLY A 100 3.16 -0.10 12.79
CA GLY A 100 3.99 0.48 11.74
C GLY A 100 3.33 1.66 11.05
N THR A 101 2.03 1.55 10.75
CA THR A 101 1.29 2.68 10.14
C THR A 101 1.17 3.86 11.09
N ARG A 102 0.86 3.61 12.37
CA ARG A 102 0.82 4.67 13.39
C ARG A 102 2.16 5.42 13.49
N ASN A 103 3.28 4.70 13.50
CA ASN A 103 4.61 5.29 13.57
C ASN A 103 4.94 6.11 12.31
N LEU A 104 4.58 5.60 11.11
CA LEU A 104 4.74 6.33 9.84
C LEU A 104 3.91 7.62 9.82
N VAL A 105 2.65 7.57 10.25
CA VAL A 105 1.76 8.73 10.32
C VAL A 105 2.31 9.77 11.31
N ALA A 106 2.73 9.34 12.50
CA ALA A 106 3.31 10.24 13.51
C ALA A 106 4.57 10.95 12.99
N ALA A 107 5.48 10.21 12.33
CA ALA A 107 6.69 10.78 11.75
C ALA A 107 6.38 11.75 10.59
N ALA A 108 5.40 11.41 9.74
CA ALA A 108 4.95 12.27 8.65
C ALA A 108 4.35 13.59 9.16
N GLN A 109 3.47 13.52 10.16
CA GLN A 109 2.85 14.69 10.79
C GLN A 109 3.90 15.60 11.44
N ALA A 110 4.85 15.03 12.19
CA ALA A 110 5.93 15.78 12.82
C ALA A 110 6.85 16.47 11.82
N ALA A 111 7.03 15.86 10.63
CA ALA A 111 7.78 16.46 9.52
C ALA A 111 6.94 17.46 8.68
N GLY A 112 5.69 17.73 9.05
CA GLY A 112 4.80 18.65 8.35
C GLY A 112 4.21 18.12 7.03
N VAL A 113 4.33 16.80 6.77
CA VAL A 113 3.78 16.17 5.57
C VAL A 113 2.26 16.09 5.68
N LYS A 114 1.57 16.51 4.64
CA LYS A 114 0.09 16.49 4.61
C LYS A 114 -0.48 15.32 3.84
N ARG A 115 0.24 14.83 2.80
CA ARG A 115 -0.26 13.85 1.84
C ARG A 115 0.32 12.47 2.08
N MET A 116 -0.55 11.48 2.25
CA MET A 116 -0.17 10.08 2.40
C MET A 116 -1.07 9.17 1.58
N VAL A 117 -0.48 8.29 0.77
CA VAL A 117 -1.17 7.22 0.04
C VAL A 117 -0.78 5.89 0.67
N ALA A 118 -1.74 5.08 1.10
CA ALA A 118 -1.46 3.80 1.71
C ALA A 118 -2.21 2.65 1.05
N GLU A 119 -1.58 1.48 1.02
CA GLU A 119 -2.20 0.22 0.64
C GLU A 119 -3.19 -0.25 1.71
N SER A 120 -4.29 -0.84 1.27
CA SER A 120 -5.23 -1.62 2.05
C SER A 120 -5.78 -2.76 1.18
N ILE A 121 -6.83 -3.46 1.63
CA ILE A 121 -7.36 -4.64 0.93
C ILE A 121 -8.86 -4.50 0.63
N ALA A 122 -9.28 -4.89 -0.59
CA ALA A 122 -10.67 -4.80 -1.03
C ALA A 122 -11.53 -6.01 -0.63
N PHE A 123 -10.93 -7.14 -0.29
CA PHE A 123 -11.64 -8.36 0.14
C PHE A 123 -12.07 -8.36 1.61
N ILE A 124 -12.22 -7.16 2.18
CA ILE A 124 -12.63 -6.92 3.57
C ILE A 124 -14.13 -6.59 3.71
N TYR A 125 -14.85 -6.39 2.63
CA TYR A 125 -16.27 -6.06 2.68
C TYR A 125 -17.15 -7.22 3.16
N ALA A 126 -18.22 -6.89 3.87
CA ALA A 126 -19.28 -7.85 4.15
C ALA A 126 -19.95 -8.32 2.85
N PRO A 127 -20.39 -9.59 2.75
CA PRO A 127 -21.13 -10.08 1.58
C PRO A 127 -22.38 -9.24 1.28
N GLY A 128 -22.81 -9.18 0.02
CA GLY A 128 -24.05 -8.51 -0.36
C GLY A 128 -24.40 -8.67 -1.83
N PRO A 129 -25.57 -8.20 -2.24
CA PRO A 129 -26.21 -8.55 -3.51
C PRO A 129 -25.66 -7.79 -4.73
N ARG A 130 -24.83 -6.77 -4.54
CA ARG A 130 -24.25 -5.94 -5.61
C ARG A 130 -22.75 -5.78 -5.45
N ALA A 131 -22.08 -5.25 -6.47
CA ALA A 131 -20.69 -4.85 -6.39
C ALA A 131 -20.47 -3.88 -5.21
N ARG A 132 -19.42 -4.15 -4.41
CA ARG A 132 -19.07 -3.34 -3.26
C ARG A 132 -18.46 -2.02 -3.69
N VAL A 133 -18.87 -0.96 -3.00
CA VAL A 133 -18.29 0.39 -3.14
C VAL A 133 -17.64 0.80 -1.80
N GLU A 134 -16.86 1.86 -1.80
CA GLU A 134 -16.01 2.28 -0.68
C GLU A 134 -16.80 2.59 0.60
N THR A 135 -18.07 2.94 0.49
CA THR A 135 -18.98 3.25 1.62
C THR A 135 -19.71 2.02 2.19
N ASP A 136 -19.55 0.84 1.57
CA ASP A 136 -20.19 -0.37 2.05
C ASP A 136 -19.55 -0.88 3.36
N LYS A 137 -20.37 -1.58 4.15
CA LYS A 137 -19.93 -2.15 5.42
C LYS A 137 -18.81 -3.18 5.24
N LEU A 138 -17.84 -3.10 6.11
CA LEU A 138 -16.80 -4.12 6.24
C LEU A 138 -17.35 -5.35 6.97
N LYS A 139 -16.65 -6.48 6.81
CA LYS A 139 -16.90 -7.68 7.61
C LYS A 139 -16.83 -7.32 9.11
N PRO A 140 -17.69 -7.90 9.96
CA PRO A 140 -17.50 -7.77 11.39
C PRO A 140 -16.17 -8.40 11.80
N PRO A 141 -15.47 -7.83 12.82
CA PRO A 141 -14.20 -8.36 13.31
C PRO A 141 -14.41 -9.58 14.22
N GLU A 142 -14.86 -10.69 13.64
CA GLU A 142 -15.24 -11.93 14.34
C GLU A 142 -14.48 -13.13 13.78
N GLY A 143 -14.33 -14.17 14.60
CA GLY A 143 -13.66 -15.41 14.23
C GLY A 143 -12.24 -15.20 13.71
N ASP A 144 -11.82 -16.04 12.76
CA ASP A 144 -10.47 -16.05 12.20
C ASP A 144 -10.08 -14.76 11.47
N SER A 145 -11.07 -14.00 11.01
CA SER A 145 -10.84 -12.73 10.31
C SER A 145 -10.64 -11.53 11.24
N ALA A 146 -10.97 -11.64 12.53
CA ALA A 146 -10.99 -10.53 13.48
C ALA A 146 -9.68 -9.74 13.53
N THR A 147 -8.55 -10.41 13.61
CA THR A 147 -7.22 -9.80 13.66
C THR A 147 -6.94 -8.96 12.40
N THR A 148 -7.24 -9.52 11.22
CA THR A 148 -7.02 -8.82 9.94
C THR A 148 -7.97 -7.63 9.79
N VAL A 149 -9.25 -7.80 10.10
CA VAL A 149 -10.27 -6.73 9.97
C VAL A 149 -9.94 -5.55 10.89
N ASN A 150 -9.65 -5.83 12.18
CA ASN A 150 -9.26 -4.79 13.13
C ASN A 150 -8.00 -4.04 12.69
N ALA A 151 -7.00 -4.76 12.18
CA ALA A 151 -5.75 -4.15 11.74
C ALA A 151 -5.94 -3.27 10.49
N VAL A 152 -6.79 -3.68 9.55
CA VAL A 152 -7.15 -2.88 8.38
C VAL A 152 -7.90 -1.61 8.80
N ILE A 153 -8.88 -1.72 9.66
CA ILE A 153 -9.61 -0.56 10.20
C ILE A 153 -8.65 0.43 10.85
N ALA A 154 -7.73 -0.06 11.69
CA ALA A 154 -6.74 0.78 12.37
C ALA A 154 -5.78 1.48 11.39
N LEU A 155 -5.31 0.76 10.35
CA LEU A 155 -4.49 1.34 9.29
C LEU A 155 -5.24 2.45 8.55
N GLU A 156 -6.46 2.17 8.09
CA GLU A 156 -7.26 3.11 7.32
C GLU A 156 -7.59 4.36 8.15
N GLN A 157 -8.00 4.19 9.40
CA GLN A 157 -8.25 5.32 10.32
C GLN A 157 -7.00 6.17 10.55
N SER A 158 -5.83 5.54 10.74
CA SER A 158 -4.57 6.25 10.92
C SER A 158 -4.21 7.07 9.68
N VAL A 159 -4.34 6.49 8.48
CA VAL A 159 -4.05 7.20 7.22
C VAL A 159 -5.04 8.34 6.98
N LEU A 160 -6.34 8.10 7.22
CA LEU A 160 -7.38 9.11 7.05
C LEU A 160 -7.33 10.23 8.07
N SER A 161 -6.54 10.10 9.15
CA SER A 161 -6.25 11.22 10.07
C SER A 161 -5.26 12.24 9.50
N MET A 162 -4.57 11.91 8.40
CA MET A 162 -3.74 12.87 7.67
C MET A 162 -4.62 13.85 6.89
N PRO A 163 -4.21 15.12 6.75
CA PRO A 163 -5.01 16.12 6.01
C PRO A 163 -5.35 15.70 4.58
N GLU A 164 -4.46 14.97 3.93
CA GLU A 164 -4.63 14.42 2.58
C GLU A 164 -4.36 12.91 2.58
N GLY A 165 -5.05 12.19 3.48
CA GLY A 165 -4.97 10.73 3.58
C GLY A 165 -5.75 10.03 2.48
N ILE A 166 -5.10 9.11 1.76
CA ILE A 166 -5.66 8.32 0.66
C ILE A 166 -5.39 6.85 0.94
N VAL A 167 -6.43 6.05 0.90
CA VAL A 167 -6.38 4.60 1.10
C VAL A 167 -6.74 3.90 -0.21
N LEU A 168 -5.87 3.02 -0.68
CA LEU A 168 -6.10 2.18 -1.85
C LEU A 168 -6.40 0.76 -1.39
N ARG A 169 -7.66 0.33 -1.45
CA ARG A 169 -8.07 -1.05 -1.20
C ARG A 169 -7.80 -1.88 -2.45
N TYR A 170 -6.67 -2.56 -2.46
CA TYR A 170 -6.29 -3.45 -3.56
C TYR A 170 -7.07 -4.76 -3.52
N GLY A 171 -7.45 -5.27 -4.71
CA GLY A 171 -7.82 -6.67 -4.89
C GLY A 171 -6.65 -7.61 -4.57
N TYR A 172 -6.86 -8.91 -4.72
CA TYR A 172 -5.79 -9.90 -4.59
C TYR A 172 -4.71 -9.65 -5.65
N LEU A 173 -3.49 -9.41 -5.20
CA LEU A 173 -2.36 -9.13 -6.08
C LEU A 173 -1.94 -10.38 -6.83
N TYR A 174 -1.78 -10.25 -8.15
CA TYR A 174 -1.16 -11.26 -8.99
C TYR A 174 -0.12 -10.64 -9.93
N GLY A 175 0.63 -11.47 -10.66
CA GLY A 175 1.76 -11.08 -11.49
C GLY A 175 3.09 -11.46 -10.88
N GLN A 176 4.17 -11.23 -11.61
CA GLN A 176 5.52 -11.63 -11.22
C GLN A 176 5.90 -11.14 -9.81
N GLY A 177 6.35 -12.05 -8.97
CA GLY A 177 6.81 -11.78 -7.60
C GLY A 177 5.70 -11.75 -6.55
N THR A 178 4.46 -12.03 -6.92
CA THR A 178 3.35 -12.32 -6.01
C THR A 178 3.24 -13.82 -5.74
N TRP A 179 2.42 -14.22 -4.78
CA TRP A 179 2.16 -15.65 -4.52
C TRP A 179 1.29 -16.29 -5.60
N SER A 180 0.43 -15.52 -6.26
CA SER A 180 -0.50 -16.03 -7.28
C SER A 180 0.13 -16.19 -8.66
N GLY A 181 1.38 -15.72 -8.88
CA GLY A 181 1.96 -15.70 -10.21
C GLY A 181 1.03 -14.99 -11.20
N ASP A 182 0.76 -15.63 -12.35
CA ASP A 182 -0.11 -15.06 -13.39
C ASP A 182 -1.58 -15.46 -13.26
N THR A 183 -1.96 -16.11 -12.14
CA THR A 183 -3.34 -16.57 -11.92
C THR A 183 -4.13 -15.55 -11.10
N PRO A 184 -5.06 -14.81 -11.67
CA PRO A 184 -5.90 -13.87 -10.92
C PRO A 184 -6.88 -14.61 -10.01
N HIS A 185 -7.10 -14.07 -8.81
CA HIS A 185 -8.12 -14.51 -7.86
C HIS A 185 -9.05 -13.32 -7.55
N PRO A 186 -10.31 -13.35 -7.96
CA PRO A 186 -11.22 -12.20 -7.82
C PRO A 186 -11.59 -11.89 -6.36
N PRO A 187 -11.78 -10.59 -6.05
CA PRO A 187 -11.45 -9.43 -6.87
C PRO A 187 -9.94 -9.27 -7.00
N ALA A 188 -9.41 -9.28 -8.22
CA ALA A 188 -7.98 -9.31 -8.52
C ALA A 188 -7.44 -7.93 -8.92
N ILE A 189 -6.12 -7.76 -8.80
CA ILE A 189 -5.38 -6.65 -9.39
C ILE A 189 -3.96 -7.08 -9.77
N HIS A 190 -3.56 -6.79 -11.01
CA HIS A 190 -2.18 -7.02 -11.41
C HIS A 190 -1.23 -6.06 -10.68
N ALA A 191 -0.07 -6.53 -10.26
CA ALA A 191 0.90 -5.75 -9.51
C ALA A 191 1.36 -4.47 -10.23
N ASP A 192 1.41 -4.48 -11.57
CA ASP A 192 1.76 -3.30 -12.37
C ASP A 192 0.66 -2.24 -12.30
N ALA A 193 -0.61 -2.65 -12.45
CA ALA A 193 -1.76 -1.76 -12.36
C ALA A 193 -1.91 -1.18 -10.93
N ALA A 194 -1.64 -1.98 -9.89
CA ALA A 194 -1.64 -1.51 -8.51
C ALA A 194 -0.55 -0.45 -8.25
N ALA A 195 0.67 -0.67 -8.76
CA ALA A 195 1.76 0.30 -8.67
C ALA A 195 1.43 1.60 -9.43
N HIS A 196 0.89 1.48 -10.66
CA HIS A 196 0.46 2.64 -11.44
C HIS A 196 -0.64 3.43 -10.72
N ALA A 197 -1.64 2.74 -10.16
CA ALA A 197 -2.69 3.37 -9.36
C ALA A 197 -2.14 4.18 -8.18
N ALA A 198 -1.15 3.66 -7.45
CA ALA A 198 -0.50 4.39 -6.36
C ALA A 198 0.22 5.66 -6.84
N GLY A 199 0.88 5.59 -7.99
CA GLY A 199 1.52 6.76 -8.63
C GLY A 199 0.52 7.82 -9.07
N LEU A 200 -0.59 7.42 -9.70
CA LEU A 200 -1.67 8.33 -10.09
C LEU A 200 -2.36 8.96 -8.88
N ALA A 201 -2.68 8.15 -7.88
CA ALA A 201 -3.35 8.61 -6.66
C ALA A 201 -2.51 9.66 -5.92
N LEU A 202 -1.18 9.54 -5.95
CA LEU A 202 -0.28 10.51 -5.31
C LEU A 202 -0.54 11.95 -5.75
N THR A 203 -0.89 12.17 -7.01
CA THR A 203 -1.02 13.52 -7.57
C THR A 203 -2.44 13.91 -7.93
N ARG A 204 -3.36 12.95 -8.11
CA ARG A 204 -4.69 13.19 -8.68
C ARG A 204 -5.84 12.85 -7.74
N ALA A 205 -5.66 11.86 -6.83
CA ALA A 205 -6.76 11.45 -5.95
C ALA A 205 -7.06 12.53 -4.91
N LYS A 206 -8.34 12.68 -4.60
CA LYS A 206 -8.82 13.42 -3.42
C LYS A 206 -8.63 12.57 -2.16
N PRO A 207 -8.56 13.16 -0.96
CA PRO A 207 -8.54 12.40 0.29
C PRO A 207 -9.72 11.42 0.38
N GLY A 208 -9.48 10.22 0.91
CA GLY A 208 -10.50 9.20 1.09
C GLY A 208 -10.07 7.80 0.66
N ILE A 209 -11.04 6.89 0.60
CA ILE A 209 -10.84 5.48 0.26
C ILE A 209 -11.20 5.24 -1.20
N TYR A 210 -10.45 4.35 -1.85
CA TYR A 210 -10.65 3.93 -3.23
C TYR A 210 -10.46 2.42 -3.38
N ASN A 211 -11.40 1.76 -4.03
CA ASN A 211 -11.23 0.39 -4.49
C ASN A 211 -10.35 0.39 -5.74
N VAL A 212 -9.37 -0.50 -5.78
CA VAL A 212 -8.42 -0.65 -6.88
C VAL A 212 -8.32 -2.13 -7.24
N ALA A 213 -9.14 -2.54 -8.18
CA ALA A 213 -9.22 -3.91 -8.68
C ALA A 213 -9.63 -3.91 -10.15
N GLU A 214 -9.41 -5.02 -10.81
CA GLU A 214 -9.95 -5.31 -12.13
C GLU A 214 -11.48 -5.36 -12.09
N ASP A 215 -12.11 -5.27 -13.25
CA ASP A 215 -13.56 -5.31 -13.33
C ASP A 215 -14.07 -6.68 -12.84
N ASP A 216 -14.86 -6.66 -11.80
CA ASP A 216 -15.39 -7.83 -11.12
C ASP A 216 -16.82 -7.55 -10.63
N PRO A 217 -17.78 -8.51 -10.78
CA PRO A 217 -19.17 -8.31 -10.32
C PRO A 217 -19.29 -8.05 -8.82
N SER A 218 -18.30 -8.42 -8.02
CA SER A 218 -18.33 -8.27 -6.56
C SER A 218 -17.79 -6.93 -6.05
N LEU A 219 -17.02 -6.19 -6.86
CA LEU A 219 -16.31 -4.97 -6.44
C LEU A 219 -16.30 -3.91 -7.55
N SER A 220 -16.59 -2.67 -7.19
CA SER A 220 -16.56 -1.52 -8.11
C SER A 220 -15.32 -0.66 -7.86
N SER A 221 -14.53 -0.43 -8.90
CA SER A 221 -13.42 0.54 -8.93
C SER A 221 -13.81 1.84 -9.69
N ALA A 222 -15.09 2.10 -9.89
CA ALA A 222 -15.59 3.24 -10.67
C ALA A 222 -15.09 4.58 -10.12
N LYS A 223 -15.01 4.73 -8.80
CA LYS A 223 -14.49 5.93 -8.15
C LYS A 223 -13.03 6.17 -8.50
N ALA A 224 -12.18 5.16 -8.42
CA ALA A 224 -10.76 5.28 -8.77
C ALA A 224 -10.55 5.60 -10.25
N LYS A 225 -11.34 4.98 -11.14
CA LYS A 225 -11.33 5.27 -12.57
C LYS A 225 -11.73 6.72 -12.86
N GLY A 226 -12.78 7.21 -12.23
CA GLY A 226 -13.30 8.58 -12.45
C GLY A 226 -12.41 9.66 -11.82
N ASP A 227 -11.95 9.49 -10.59
CA ASP A 227 -11.27 10.55 -9.83
C ASP A 227 -9.81 10.73 -10.23
N PHE A 228 -9.07 9.64 -10.51
CA PHE A 228 -7.65 9.77 -10.82
C PHE A 228 -7.18 8.99 -12.06
N GLY A 229 -8.10 8.41 -12.83
CA GLY A 229 -7.77 7.74 -14.08
C GLY A 229 -7.13 6.36 -13.89
N PHE A 230 -7.56 5.61 -12.85
CA PHE A 230 -7.10 4.24 -12.66
C PHE A 230 -7.40 3.39 -13.90
N ASP A 231 -6.38 2.70 -14.38
CA ASP A 231 -6.48 1.73 -15.48
C ASP A 231 -6.10 0.34 -14.97
N ALA A 232 -7.08 -0.55 -14.88
CA ALA A 232 -6.89 -1.92 -14.43
C ALA A 232 -6.11 -2.79 -15.43
N ALA A 233 -6.10 -2.39 -16.70
CA ALA A 233 -5.38 -3.08 -17.77
C ALA A 233 -3.92 -2.65 -17.90
N PHE A 234 -3.47 -1.65 -17.13
CA PHE A 234 -2.09 -1.17 -17.19
C PHE A 234 -1.08 -2.31 -16.94
N ARG A 235 -0.12 -2.44 -17.85
CA ARG A 235 1.04 -3.33 -17.71
C ARG A 235 2.29 -2.58 -18.15
N PHE A 236 3.42 -2.87 -17.55
CA PHE A 236 4.69 -2.39 -18.10
C PHE A 236 4.92 -3.04 -19.46
N SER A 237 5.46 -2.25 -20.37
CA SER A 237 5.98 -2.83 -21.63
C SER A 237 7.12 -3.78 -21.29
N PRO A 238 7.18 -4.96 -21.93
CA PRO A 238 8.27 -5.92 -21.76
C PRO A 238 9.63 -5.34 -22.13
#